data_39f2fea67a9f38168d209179776235e2
#
_entry.id   39f2fea67a9f38168d209179776235e2
#
_cell.length_a   1.000
_cell.length_b   1.000
_cell.length_c   1.000
_cell.angle_alpha   90.00
_cell.angle_beta   90.00
_cell.angle_gamma   90.00
#
_symmetry.space_group_name_H-M   'P 1'
#
loop_
_entity.id
_entity.type
_entity.pdbx_description
1 polymer ?
#
loop_
_entity_poly.entity_id
_entity_poly.type
_entity_poly.pdbx_seq_one_letter_code
_entity_poly.pdbx_strand_id
1 'polypeptide(L)'
;MSFLGTKALIPGLVAGAIAGTSLMIPVQSASAASITVTATIRDFSSAHADFQQGIGALEPGIVFSALGVDGKPVYNAALKGTTDASSVTTNGTANFNQWYNDTPGINHTFTTSLVATETAPGSGVFSYTNGSYFPLSSTDGFGHEGNGSNFHFTTEINTQFTYQGGETFSFTGDDDVWVFINGILAIDLGGVHGPASDSVSLDSAAAALGISTGGVYDLDIFHAERQTTGSNFNFTTSIALVDSPAIPEPGMLALLAIGFGGILIAQRRKTA
;
A
#
# COMPACT_ATOMS: atom_id res chain seq x y z
N MET A 1 -103.68 -40.54 0.12
CA MET A 1 -102.54 -40.95 0.93
C MET A 1 -101.39 -40.03 0.65
N SER A 2 -101.03 -39.22 1.63
CA SER A 2 -100.09 -38.16 1.56
C SER A 2 -98.70 -38.61 1.96
N PHE A 3 -97.68 -38.28 1.25
CA PHE A 3 -96.27 -38.41 1.69
C PHE A 3 -95.61 -37.05 1.60
N LEU A 4 -95.27 -36.56 2.78
CA LEU A 4 -94.43 -35.37 2.96
C LEU A 4 -92.96 -35.64 2.60
N GLY A 5 -92.40 -34.87 1.70
CA GLY A 5 -90.99 -34.88 1.42
C GLY A 5 -90.26 -33.75 2.19
N THR A 6 -89.38 -34.15 3.08
CA THR A 6 -88.53 -33.26 3.88
C THR A 6 -87.39 -32.76 3.01
N LYS A 7 -87.27 -31.41 2.90
CA LYS A 7 -86.07 -30.74 2.27
C LYS A 7 -84.95 -30.65 3.27
N ALA A 8 -83.80 -31.24 2.92
CA ALA A 8 -82.56 -31.05 3.66
C ALA A 8 -81.89 -29.72 3.24
N LEU A 9 -81.61 -28.90 4.20
CA LEU A 9 -80.76 -27.71 4.03
C LEU A 9 -79.28 -28.12 3.95
N ILE A 10 -78.56 -27.65 2.93
CA ILE A 10 -77.10 -27.78 2.83
C ILE A 10 -76.49 -26.51 3.38
N PRO A 11 -75.59 -26.58 4.35
CA PRO A 11 -74.91 -25.39 4.86
C PRO A 11 -73.87 -24.92 3.84
N GLY A 12 -73.92 -23.64 3.48
CA GLY A 12 -72.99 -22.96 2.58
C GLY A 12 -71.56 -22.91 3.15
N LEU A 13 -70.62 -23.33 2.33
CA LEU A 13 -69.17 -23.24 2.58
C LEU A 13 -68.74 -21.75 2.37
N VAL A 14 -68.38 -21.07 3.44
CA VAL A 14 -67.76 -19.73 3.39
C VAL A 14 -66.30 -19.93 3.07
N ALA A 15 -65.88 -19.63 1.82
CA ALA A 15 -64.48 -19.57 1.44
C ALA A 15 -63.86 -18.28 2.00
N GLY A 16 -63.10 -18.44 3.08
CA GLY A 16 -62.25 -17.37 3.61
C GLY A 16 -61.05 -17.11 2.69
N ALA A 17 -60.99 -15.96 2.02
CA ALA A 17 -59.83 -15.51 1.27
C ALA A 17 -58.74 -15.13 2.28
N ILE A 18 -57.67 -15.91 2.39
CA ILE A 18 -56.46 -15.51 3.10
C ILE A 18 -55.69 -14.59 2.18
N ALA A 19 -55.77 -13.26 2.46
CA ALA A 19 -54.90 -12.27 1.84
C ALA A 19 -53.47 -12.46 2.38
N GLY A 20 -52.64 -13.14 1.65
CA GLY A 20 -51.20 -13.27 1.95
C GLY A 20 -50.51 -11.91 1.71
N THR A 21 -50.25 -11.16 2.78
CA THR A 21 -49.35 -10.02 2.75
C THR A 21 -47.92 -10.55 2.61
N SER A 22 -47.37 -10.51 1.39
CA SER A 22 -45.96 -10.74 1.18
C SER A 22 -45.18 -9.60 1.84
N LEU A 23 -44.51 -9.87 2.95
CA LEU A 23 -43.49 -8.95 3.50
C LEU A 23 -42.37 -8.82 2.45
N MET A 24 -42.33 -7.73 1.74
CA MET A 24 -41.13 -7.32 0.99
C MET A 24 -40.07 -6.91 2.02
N ILE A 25 -39.14 -7.81 2.33
CA ILE A 25 -37.91 -7.46 3.06
C ILE A 25 -37.07 -6.65 2.09
N PRO A 26 -36.73 -5.38 2.41
CA PRO A 26 -35.84 -4.62 1.53
C PRO A 26 -34.50 -5.35 1.46
N VAL A 27 -34.10 -5.78 0.28
CA VAL A 27 -32.75 -6.27 0.01
C VAL A 27 -31.84 -5.06 0.12
N GLN A 28 -31.17 -4.91 1.26
CA GLN A 28 -30.15 -3.89 1.43
C GLN A 28 -28.96 -4.28 0.52
N SER A 29 -28.69 -3.47 -0.49
CA SER A 29 -27.52 -3.65 -1.35
C SER A 29 -26.27 -3.56 -0.48
N ALA A 30 -25.44 -4.58 -0.48
CA ALA A 30 -24.13 -4.52 0.16
C ALA A 30 -23.31 -3.42 -0.53
N SER A 31 -22.72 -2.53 0.24
CA SER A 31 -21.74 -1.56 -0.26
C SER A 31 -20.37 -2.22 -0.33
N ALA A 32 -19.56 -1.85 -1.30
CA ALA A 32 -18.16 -2.26 -1.36
C ALA A 32 -17.43 -1.72 -0.11
N ALA A 33 -16.64 -2.57 0.51
CA ALA A 33 -15.79 -2.19 1.64
C ALA A 33 -14.58 -1.39 1.14
N SER A 34 -13.94 -0.64 2.05
CA SER A 34 -12.70 0.09 1.77
C SER A 34 -11.71 -0.16 2.88
N ILE A 35 -10.43 -0.22 2.51
CA ILE A 35 -9.30 -0.23 3.42
C ILE A 35 -8.46 1.02 3.17
N THR A 36 -7.93 1.58 4.25
CA THR A 36 -7.07 2.77 4.18
C THR A 36 -5.69 2.38 4.64
N VAL A 37 -4.68 2.69 3.83
CA VAL A 37 -3.28 2.52 4.21
C VAL A 37 -2.61 3.88 4.27
N THR A 38 -1.74 4.06 5.25
CA THR A 38 -0.94 5.29 5.42
C THR A 38 0.32 5.16 4.57
N ALA A 39 0.63 6.22 3.82
CA ALA A 39 1.84 6.32 3.02
C ALA A 39 2.70 7.49 3.52
N THR A 40 3.99 7.26 3.65
CA THR A 40 5.01 8.29 3.84
C THR A 40 5.53 8.70 2.47
N ILE A 41 5.47 10.00 2.19
CA ILE A 41 5.96 10.58 0.93
C ILE A 41 7.20 11.40 1.25
N ARG A 42 8.28 11.20 0.48
CA ARG A 42 9.47 12.05 0.56
C ARG A 42 9.67 12.76 -0.76
N ASP A 43 9.63 14.07 -0.70
CA ASP A 43 9.78 14.96 -1.85
C ASP A 43 11.24 15.35 -2.05
N PHE A 44 11.70 15.33 -3.29
CA PHE A 44 13.06 15.63 -3.69
C PHE A 44 13.09 16.73 -4.75
N SER A 45 14.22 17.45 -4.83
CA SER A 45 14.47 18.31 -5.97
C SER A 45 14.91 17.49 -7.19
N SER A 46 14.56 17.96 -8.39
CA SER A 46 15.06 17.45 -9.67
C SER A 46 16.60 17.49 -9.78
N ALA A 47 17.27 18.30 -8.94
CA ALA A 47 18.72 18.36 -8.85
C ALA A 47 19.35 17.20 -8.06
N HIS A 48 18.55 16.36 -7.39
CA HIS A 48 19.07 15.16 -6.74
C HIS A 48 19.63 14.18 -7.76
N ALA A 49 20.80 13.57 -7.48
CA ALA A 49 21.55 12.79 -8.46
C ALA A 49 20.77 11.59 -9.06
N ASP A 50 19.80 11.03 -8.33
CA ASP A 50 19.01 9.88 -8.78
C ASP A 50 17.64 10.27 -9.35
N PHE A 51 17.26 11.56 -9.32
CA PHE A 51 16.00 12.07 -9.87
C PHE A 51 16.22 12.77 -11.21
N GLN A 52 15.16 12.95 -12.01
CA GLN A 52 15.20 13.46 -13.38
C GLN A 52 16.17 12.67 -14.28
N GLN A 53 16.22 11.36 -14.09
CA GLN A 53 17.02 10.46 -14.92
C GLN A 53 16.35 10.20 -16.27
N GLY A 54 17.14 9.76 -17.27
CA GLY A 54 16.59 9.40 -18.57
C GLY A 54 15.73 8.13 -18.50
N ILE A 55 14.62 8.10 -19.24
CA ILE A 55 13.76 6.92 -19.35
C ILE A 55 14.57 5.79 -20.01
N GLY A 56 14.57 4.64 -19.38
CA GLY A 56 15.25 3.43 -19.84
C GLY A 56 14.29 2.23 -19.92
N ALA A 57 14.73 1.12 -19.36
CA ALA A 57 13.98 -0.11 -19.21
C ALA A 57 13.93 -0.51 -17.73
N LEU A 58 13.23 -1.58 -17.44
CA LEU A 58 13.31 -2.23 -16.12
C LEU A 58 14.77 -2.58 -15.78
N GLU A 59 15.17 -2.28 -14.57
CA GLU A 59 16.48 -2.59 -13.96
C GLU A 59 16.29 -3.44 -12.69
N PRO A 60 15.86 -4.70 -12.78
CA PRO A 60 15.74 -5.57 -11.61
C PRO A 60 17.10 -5.75 -10.91
N GLY A 61 17.07 -5.80 -9.58
CA GLY A 61 18.26 -6.01 -8.77
C GLY A 61 18.95 -4.72 -8.30
N ILE A 62 18.36 -3.55 -8.51
CA ILE A 62 18.81 -2.29 -7.86
C ILE A 62 18.86 -2.45 -6.34
N VAL A 63 17.97 -3.25 -5.78
CA VAL A 63 17.93 -3.58 -4.35
C VAL A 63 18.26 -5.05 -4.10
N PHE A 64 18.78 -5.35 -2.91
CA PHE A 64 18.92 -6.73 -2.46
C PHE A 64 17.56 -7.36 -2.17
N SER A 65 17.53 -8.70 -2.14
CA SER A 65 16.32 -9.50 -1.91
C SER A 65 15.79 -9.44 -0.47
N ALA A 66 16.45 -8.75 0.45
CA ALA A 66 16.00 -8.57 1.82
C ALA A 66 16.11 -7.10 2.23
N LEU A 67 15.17 -6.64 3.05
CA LEU A 67 15.24 -5.33 3.69
C LEU A 67 16.43 -5.23 4.65
N GLY A 68 16.91 -4.02 4.86
CA GLY A 68 17.88 -3.69 5.88
C GLY A 68 17.32 -3.82 7.29
N VAL A 69 18.19 -3.71 8.27
CA VAL A 69 17.80 -3.74 9.71
C VAL A 69 16.90 -2.58 10.13
N ASP A 70 16.85 -1.53 9.32
CA ASP A 70 16.01 -0.35 9.44
C ASP A 70 14.65 -0.50 8.74
N GLY A 71 14.39 -1.66 8.12
CA GLY A 71 13.18 -1.93 7.34
C GLY A 71 13.15 -1.23 5.99
N LYS A 72 14.29 -0.77 5.45
CA LYS A 72 14.37 -0.08 4.16
C LYS A 72 15.04 -0.97 3.10
N PRO A 73 14.75 -0.73 1.79
CA PRO A 73 15.46 -1.38 0.70
C PRO A 73 16.96 -1.09 0.77
N VAL A 74 17.77 -2.12 0.56
CA VAL A 74 19.23 -2.01 0.57
C VAL A 74 19.76 -1.95 -0.86
N TYR A 75 20.47 -0.90 -1.20
CA TYR A 75 21.05 -0.70 -2.52
C TYR A 75 22.09 -1.79 -2.87
N ASN A 76 21.90 -2.41 -4.02
CA ASN A 76 22.82 -3.42 -4.55
C ASN A 76 23.94 -2.76 -5.39
N ALA A 77 24.97 -2.28 -4.74
CA ALA A 77 26.09 -1.63 -5.41
C ALA A 77 26.83 -2.53 -6.40
N ALA A 78 26.72 -3.86 -6.29
CA ALA A 78 27.38 -4.81 -7.19
C ALA A 78 26.71 -4.83 -8.58
N LEU A 79 25.43 -4.50 -8.69
CA LEU A 79 24.73 -4.42 -9.97
C LEU A 79 25.34 -3.38 -10.90
N LYS A 80 25.77 -2.24 -10.36
CA LYS A 80 26.36 -1.13 -11.11
C LYS A 80 27.67 -1.52 -11.86
N GLY A 81 28.32 -2.60 -11.46
CA GLY A 81 29.51 -3.14 -12.14
C GLY A 81 29.24 -4.21 -13.20
N THR A 82 28.00 -4.68 -13.32
CA THR A 82 27.61 -5.82 -14.17
C THR A 82 26.62 -5.47 -15.27
N THR A 83 25.93 -4.33 -15.17
CA THR A 83 24.98 -3.85 -16.18
C THR A 83 25.64 -2.84 -17.10
N ASP A 84 25.13 -2.74 -18.32
CA ASP A 84 25.53 -1.71 -19.28
C ASP A 84 25.38 -0.32 -18.61
N ALA A 85 26.51 0.40 -18.50
CA ALA A 85 26.58 1.69 -17.83
C ALA A 85 25.60 2.75 -18.42
N SER A 86 25.05 2.48 -19.61
CA SER A 86 24.06 3.34 -20.27
C SER A 86 22.65 3.22 -19.71
N SER A 87 22.36 2.15 -18.95
CA SER A 87 21.02 1.89 -18.38
C SER A 87 20.92 2.16 -16.87
N VAL A 88 22.03 2.37 -16.18
CA VAL A 88 22.04 2.57 -14.72
C VAL A 88 21.52 3.96 -14.35
N THR A 89 20.37 3.97 -13.69
CA THR A 89 19.68 5.20 -13.31
C THR A 89 19.94 5.65 -11.86
N THR A 90 20.80 4.94 -11.11
CA THR A 90 21.15 5.24 -9.72
C THR A 90 22.62 5.63 -9.56
N ASN A 91 22.92 6.53 -8.63
CA ASN A 91 24.22 7.13 -8.42
C ASN A 91 24.90 6.71 -7.10
N GLY A 92 24.64 5.47 -6.68
CA GLY A 92 25.32 4.80 -5.57
C GLY A 92 24.60 4.87 -4.23
N THR A 93 25.12 4.09 -3.29
CA THR A 93 24.51 3.83 -1.98
C THR A 93 24.17 5.10 -1.19
N ALA A 94 25.02 6.12 -1.23
CA ALA A 94 24.80 7.33 -0.45
C ALA A 94 23.55 8.11 -0.91
N ASN A 95 23.31 8.17 -2.23
CA ASN A 95 22.12 8.81 -2.79
C ASN A 95 20.87 7.95 -2.58
N PHE A 96 20.97 6.65 -2.88
CA PHE A 96 19.85 5.72 -2.70
C PHE A 96 19.35 5.65 -1.25
N ASN A 97 20.23 5.68 -0.27
CA ASN A 97 19.85 5.66 1.15
C ASN A 97 19.00 6.88 1.57
N GLN A 98 18.97 7.95 0.79
CA GLN A 98 18.13 9.12 1.04
C GLN A 98 16.68 8.92 0.59
N TRP A 99 16.41 7.94 -0.27
CA TRP A 99 15.08 7.76 -0.88
C TRP A 99 13.99 7.47 0.15
N TYR A 100 14.30 6.66 1.17
CA TYR A 100 13.34 6.22 2.17
C TYR A 100 13.75 6.60 3.61
N ASN A 101 14.72 7.50 3.74
CA ASN A 101 15.15 8.05 5.03
C ASN A 101 15.00 9.58 5.03
N ASP A 102 14.50 10.12 6.14
CA ASP A 102 14.40 11.56 6.33
C ASP A 102 15.79 12.18 6.40
N THR A 103 16.13 12.99 5.40
CA THR A 103 17.46 13.58 5.26
C THR A 103 17.34 15.11 5.18
N PRO A 104 17.60 15.83 6.29
CA PRO A 104 17.47 17.28 6.35
C PRO A 104 18.23 17.99 5.23
N GLY A 105 17.53 18.86 4.50
CA GLY A 105 18.09 19.62 3.37
C GLY A 105 18.17 18.85 2.06
N ILE A 106 17.83 17.58 2.03
CA ILE A 106 17.77 16.74 0.83
C ILE A 106 16.33 16.40 0.45
N ASN A 107 15.51 16.05 1.43
CA ASN A 107 14.09 15.74 1.20
C ASN A 107 13.18 16.40 2.22
N HIS A 108 11.89 16.46 1.88
CA HIS A 108 10.81 16.89 2.76
C HIS A 108 9.82 15.74 2.92
N THR A 109 9.45 15.45 4.17
CA THR A 109 8.61 14.29 4.49
C THR A 109 7.17 14.70 4.75
N PHE A 110 6.22 13.98 4.15
CA PHE A 110 4.79 14.14 4.28
C PHE A 110 4.11 12.80 4.52
N THR A 111 2.87 12.84 4.99
CA THR A 111 2.04 11.64 5.18
C THR A 111 0.73 11.81 4.43
N THR A 112 0.29 10.77 3.74
CA THR A 112 -1.00 10.74 3.07
C THR A 112 -1.71 9.41 3.30
N SER A 113 -2.99 9.32 2.94
CA SER A 113 -3.78 8.09 3.03
C SER A 113 -4.22 7.65 1.65
N LEU A 114 -4.03 6.38 1.35
CA LEU A 114 -4.51 5.73 0.14
C LEU A 114 -5.71 4.85 0.50
N VAL A 115 -6.82 5.03 -0.20
CA VAL A 115 -8.06 4.28 0.04
C VAL A 115 -8.26 3.28 -1.09
N ALA A 116 -8.04 2.00 -0.81
CA ALA A 116 -8.37 0.91 -1.72
C ALA A 116 -9.82 0.46 -1.48
N THR A 117 -10.57 0.30 -2.56
CA THR A 117 -11.97 -0.10 -2.51
C THR A 117 -12.14 -1.52 -3.03
N GLU A 118 -13.03 -2.26 -2.40
CA GLU A 118 -13.38 -3.62 -2.81
C GLU A 118 -13.91 -3.61 -4.25
N THR A 119 -13.39 -4.50 -5.10
CA THR A 119 -13.72 -4.56 -6.53
C THR A 119 -15.17 -4.95 -6.80
N ALA A 120 -15.77 -5.69 -5.88
CA ALA A 120 -17.20 -5.98 -5.83
C ALA A 120 -17.58 -6.26 -4.36
N PRO A 121 -18.80 -5.90 -3.90
CA PRO A 121 -19.22 -6.12 -2.53
C PRO A 121 -19.03 -7.58 -2.07
N GLY A 122 -18.27 -7.80 -1.01
CA GLY A 122 -18.00 -9.13 -0.44
C GLY A 122 -16.99 -9.97 -1.25
N SER A 123 -16.27 -9.40 -2.21
CA SER A 123 -15.22 -10.14 -2.96
C SER A 123 -13.97 -10.39 -2.15
N GLY A 124 -13.70 -9.57 -1.14
CA GLY A 124 -12.43 -9.57 -0.40
C GLY A 124 -11.23 -9.16 -1.25
N VAL A 125 -11.45 -8.64 -2.47
CA VAL A 125 -10.41 -8.16 -3.37
C VAL A 125 -10.48 -6.64 -3.43
N PHE A 126 -9.41 -5.97 -3.04
CA PHE A 126 -9.30 -4.51 -2.98
C PHE A 126 -8.42 -3.98 -4.10
N SER A 127 -8.76 -2.81 -4.62
CA SER A 127 -7.98 -2.13 -5.64
C SER A 127 -7.83 -0.65 -5.31
N TYR A 128 -6.61 -0.16 -5.46
CA TYR A 128 -6.30 1.26 -5.56
C TYR A 128 -5.80 1.54 -6.98
N THR A 129 -6.40 2.50 -7.66
CA THR A 129 -6.03 2.85 -9.03
C THR A 129 -5.86 4.35 -9.17
N ASN A 130 -4.66 4.77 -9.53
CA ASN A 130 -4.34 6.17 -9.79
C ASN A 130 -3.31 6.25 -10.93
N GLY A 131 -3.77 6.56 -12.15
CA GLY A 131 -2.95 6.77 -13.34
C GLY A 131 -2.40 8.20 -13.46
N SER A 132 -2.51 9.00 -12.41
CA SER A 132 -1.95 10.35 -12.27
C SER A 132 -1.60 10.55 -10.80
N TYR A 133 -0.71 9.71 -10.28
CA TYR A 133 -0.37 9.66 -8.87
C TYR A 133 0.60 10.78 -8.50
N PHE A 134 0.04 11.90 -8.07
CA PHE A 134 0.77 13.07 -7.58
C PHE A 134 0.26 13.43 -6.18
N PRO A 135 0.81 12.80 -5.13
CA PRO A 135 0.31 12.95 -3.76
C PRO A 135 0.65 14.32 -3.13
N LEU A 136 1.51 15.12 -3.77
CA LEU A 136 1.98 16.40 -3.29
C LEU A 136 1.44 17.56 -4.14
N SER A 137 1.18 18.69 -3.50
CA SER A 137 0.73 19.90 -4.16
C SER A 137 1.91 20.78 -4.63
N SER A 138 1.61 21.83 -5.38
CA SER A 138 2.63 22.80 -5.86
C SER A 138 3.31 23.59 -4.75
N THR A 139 2.79 23.55 -3.53
CA THR A 139 3.33 24.27 -2.37
C THR A 139 4.02 23.35 -1.37
N ASP A 140 4.01 22.04 -1.59
CA ASP A 140 4.66 21.08 -0.74
C ASP A 140 6.13 20.91 -1.15
N GLY A 141 7.03 20.87 -0.18
CA GLY A 141 8.45 20.62 -0.37
C GLY A 141 9.11 21.51 -1.42
N PHE A 142 9.69 20.89 -2.46
CA PHE A 142 10.29 21.57 -3.61
C PHE A 142 9.25 22.03 -4.65
N GLY A 143 8.00 21.59 -4.51
CA GLY A 143 6.90 21.92 -5.40
C GLY A 143 7.04 21.30 -6.78
N HIS A 144 6.40 21.91 -7.77
CA HIS A 144 6.37 21.37 -9.14
C HIS A 144 7.62 21.66 -9.96
N GLU A 145 8.56 22.44 -9.48
CA GLU A 145 9.81 22.83 -10.19
C GLU A 145 9.57 23.22 -11.67
N GLY A 146 8.41 23.83 -11.97
CA GLY A 146 8.03 24.25 -13.33
C GLY A 146 7.35 23.17 -14.19
N ASN A 147 7.12 21.96 -13.68
CA ASN A 147 6.61 20.81 -14.46
C ASN A 147 5.10 20.59 -14.37
N GLY A 148 4.34 21.43 -13.71
CA GLY A 148 2.88 21.29 -13.58
C GLY A 148 2.40 20.27 -12.54
N SER A 149 3.23 19.26 -12.22
CA SER A 149 3.06 18.31 -11.11
C SER A 149 4.41 18.05 -10.44
N ASN A 150 4.40 17.52 -9.22
CA ASN A 150 5.62 17.06 -8.59
C ASN A 150 5.94 15.65 -9.11
N PHE A 151 7.12 15.47 -9.70
CA PHE A 151 7.60 14.20 -10.30
C PHE A 151 8.82 13.61 -9.59
N HIS A 152 9.21 14.15 -8.45
CA HIS A 152 10.43 13.76 -7.77
C HIS A 152 10.13 13.39 -6.32
N PHE A 153 9.50 12.24 -6.13
CA PHE A 153 9.12 11.80 -4.79
C PHE A 153 9.23 10.28 -4.64
N THR A 154 9.33 9.83 -3.39
CA THR A 154 9.17 8.42 -3.05
C THR A 154 7.92 8.21 -2.21
N THR A 155 7.35 7.01 -2.31
CA THR A 155 6.23 6.57 -1.50
C THR A 155 6.63 5.31 -0.74
N GLU A 156 6.40 5.31 0.55
CA GLU A 156 6.62 4.16 1.43
C GLU A 156 5.32 3.81 2.14
N ILE A 157 4.89 2.56 2.04
CA ILE A 157 3.75 1.99 2.76
C ILE A 157 4.23 0.79 3.55
N ASN A 158 3.97 0.82 4.85
CA ASN A 158 4.22 -0.31 5.75
C ASN A 158 2.89 -0.75 6.34
N THR A 159 2.53 -2.01 6.18
CA THR A 159 1.29 -2.58 6.71
C THR A 159 1.51 -4.03 7.10
N GLN A 160 0.56 -4.60 7.81
CA GLN A 160 0.58 -6.00 8.21
C GLN A 160 -0.63 -6.74 7.69
N PHE A 161 -0.51 -8.04 7.60
CA PHE A 161 -1.61 -8.93 7.25
C PHE A 161 -1.45 -10.29 7.92
N THR A 162 -2.57 -11.01 8.02
CA THR A 162 -2.55 -12.41 8.42
C THR A 162 -2.67 -13.27 7.16
N TYR A 163 -1.67 -14.11 6.88
CA TYR A 163 -1.71 -15.03 5.74
C TYR A 163 -2.72 -16.16 5.99
N GLN A 164 -3.75 -16.26 5.17
CA GLN A 164 -4.81 -17.28 5.29
C GLN A 164 -4.69 -18.40 4.26
N GLY A 165 -3.95 -18.16 3.18
CA GLY A 165 -3.87 -19.00 2.00
C GLY A 165 -4.77 -18.50 0.87
N GLY A 166 -4.26 -18.53 -0.37
CA GLY A 166 -4.94 -18.06 -1.58
C GLY A 166 -4.78 -16.59 -1.89
N GLU A 167 -4.07 -15.81 -1.06
CA GLU A 167 -3.89 -14.38 -1.29
C GLU A 167 -2.95 -14.10 -2.46
N THR A 168 -3.26 -12.99 -3.14
CA THR A 168 -2.48 -12.45 -4.24
C THR A 168 -2.24 -10.96 -4.06
N PHE A 169 -1.13 -10.48 -4.58
CA PHE A 169 -0.83 -9.07 -4.70
C PHE A 169 -0.33 -8.79 -6.11
N SER A 170 -0.86 -7.76 -6.77
CA SER A 170 -0.38 -7.27 -8.06
C SER A 170 -0.16 -5.77 -8.00
N PHE A 171 0.87 -5.31 -8.68
CA PHE A 171 1.19 -3.89 -8.82
C PHE A 171 1.38 -3.52 -10.28
N THR A 172 0.96 -2.30 -10.64
CA THR A 172 1.27 -1.66 -11.92
C THR A 172 1.64 -0.21 -11.64
N GLY A 173 2.84 0.18 -12.02
CA GLY A 173 3.33 1.55 -11.81
C GLY A 173 4.60 1.87 -12.57
N ASP A 174 5.05 3.08 -12.38
CA ASP A 174 6.28 3.71 -12.82
C ASP A 174 6.74 4.73 -11.76
N ASP A 175 8.01 5.02 -11.51
CA ASP A 175 9.21 4.39 -12.07
C ASP A 175 9.60 3.11 -11.32
N ASP A 176 10.35 3.23 -10.22
CA ASP A 176 10.73 2.06 -9.41
C ASP A 176 9.60 1.64 -8.49
N VAL A 177 9.36 0.32 -8.43
CA VAL A 177 8.49 -0.31 -7.44
C VAL A 177 9.14 -1.56 -6.87
N TRP A 178 9.21 -1.64 -5.55
CA TRP A 178 9.59 -2.84 -4.81
C TRP A 178 8.53 -3.20 -3.79
N VAL A 179 8.14 -4.46 -3.78
CA VAL A 179 7.23 -4.99 -2.77
C VAL A 179 7.93 -6.08 -1.99
N PHE A 180 7.98 -5.91 -0.67
CA PHE A 180 8.55 -6.90 0.24
C PHE A 180 7.43 -7.51 1.09
N ILE A 181 7.52 -8.81 1.30
CA ILE A 181 6.64 -9.57 2.19
C ILE A 181 7.52 -10.30 3.20
N ASN A 182 7.24 -10.09 4.48
CA ASN A 182 8.08 -10.62 5.56
C ASN A 182 9.56 -10.22 5.41
N GLY A 183 9.82 -9.00 4.92
CA GLY A 183 11.15 -8.46 4.66
C GLY A 183 11.88 -9.06 3.46
N ILE A 184 11.23 -9.91 2.65
CA ILE A 184 11.79 -10.55 1.45
C ILE A 184 11.14 -9.97 0.19
N LEU A 185 11.96 -9.64 -0.80
CA LEU A 185 11.52 -9.07 -2.08
C LEU A 185 10.61 -10.02 -2.84
N ALA A 186 9.40 -9.59 -3.11
CA ALA A 186 8.36 -10.34 -3.81
C ALA A 186 8.10 -9.80 -5.22
N ILE A 187 8.24 -8.47 -5.42
CA ILE A 187 8.08 -7.80 -6.72
C ILE A 187 9.25 -6.82 -6.89
N ASP A 188 9.88 -6.84 -8.07
CA ASP A 188 11.00 -5.97 -8.44
C ASP A 188 10.75 -5.35 -9.82
N LEU A 189 10.28 -4.11 -9.80
CA LEU A 189 10.08 -3.24 -10.96
C LEU A 189 10.99 -2.02 -10.81
N GLY A 190 12.29 -2.24 -10.57
CA GLY A 190 13.28 -1.16 -10.47
C GLY A 190 13.62 -0.56 -11.83
N GLY A 191 14.07 0.71 -11.81
CA GLY A 191 14.49 1.47 -12.98
C GLY A 191 13.54 2.60 -13.35
N VAL A 192 13.99 3.52 -14.22
CA VAL A 192 13.17 4.59 -14.79
C VAL A 192 12.53 4.09 -16.07
N HIS A 193 11.23 3.79 -16.01
CA HIS A 193 10.50 3.14 -17.11
C HIS A 193 9.04 3.60 -17.18
N GLY A 194 8.35 3.36 -18.30
CA GLY A 194 6.91 3.50 -18.37
C GLY A 194 6.20 2.40 -17.55
N PRO A 195 4.87 2.50 -17.37
CA PRO A 195 4.13 1.60 -16.50
C PRO A 195 4.44 0.13 -16.75
N ALA A 196 4.91 -0.57 -15.72
CA ALA A 196 5.20 -1.99 -15.71
C ALA A 196 4.37 -2.70 -14.64
N SER A 197 4.15 -4.00 -14.82
CA SER A 197 3.30 -4.79 -13.93
C SER A 197 3.99 -6.07 -13.51
N ASP A 198 3.79 -6.46 -12.25
CA ASP A 198 4.14 -7.78 -11.74
C ASP A 198 3.15 -8.21 -10.66
N SER A 199 3.16 -9.49 -10.30
CA SER A 199 2.26 -10.07 -9.30
C SER A 199 2.88 -11.25 -8.56
N VAL A 200 2.45 -11.44 -7.33
CA VAL A 200 2.83 -12.57 -6.50
C VAL A 200 1.59 -13.32 -6.00
N SER A 201 1.61 -14.65 -6.11
CA SER A 201 0.71 -15.56 -5.39
C SER A 201 1.41 -15.99 -4.11
N LEU A 202 0.83 -15.68 -2.96
CA LEU A 202 1.46 -15.98 -1.67
C LEU A 202 1.63 -17.48 -1.46
N ASP A 203 0.67 -18.30 -1.90
CA ASP A 203 0.77 -19.75 -1.80
C ASP A 203 1.99 -20.30 -2.55
N SER A 204 2.24 -19.79 -3.75
CA SER A 204 3.37 -20.22 -4.57
C SER A 204 4.71 -19.73 -4.03
N ALA A 205 4.72 -18.56 -3.38
CA ALA A 205 5.91 -17.92 -2.85
C ALA A 205 6.16 -18.20 -1.37
N ALA A 206 5.23 -18.86 -0.66
CA ALA A 206 5.23 -19.01 0.80
C ALA A 206 6.55 -19.50 1.37
N ALA A 207 7.15 -20.52 0.76
CA ALA A 207 8.41 -21.10 1.21
C ALA A 207 9.59 -20.13 1.05
N ALA A 208 9.62 -19.38 -0.07
CA ALA A 208 10.66 -18.38 -0.34
C ALA A 208 10.53 -17.15 0.56
N LEU A 209 9.30 -16.74 0.86
CA LEU A 209 8.97 -15.63 1.75
C LEU A 209 9.03 -16.00 3.24
N GLY A 210 9.18 -17.28 3.57
CA GLY A 210 9.20 -17.75 4.96
C GLY A 210 7.88 -17.57 5.69
N ILE A 211 6.74 -17.62 4.97
CA ILE A 211 5.40 -17.44 5.54
C ILE A 211 4.63 -18.76 5.62
N SER A 212 3.70 -18.85 6.57
CA SER A 212 2.80 -19.99 6.77
C SER A 212 1.41 -19.54 7.20
N THR A 213 0.39 -20.28 6.83
CA THR A 213 -1.00 -19.96 7.13
C THR A 213 -1.22 -19.74 8.63
N GLY A 214 -1.95 -18.65 8.94
CA GLY A 214 -2.23 -18.19 10.30
C GLY A 214 -1.17 -17.26 10.89
N GLY A 215 -0.01 -17.11 10.24
CA GLY A 215 1.03 -16.14 10.65
C GLY A 215 0.68 -14.71 10.27
N VAL A 216 1.19 -13.75 11.07
CA VAL A 216 1.11 -12.31 10.78
C VAL A 216 2.44 -11.87 10.20
N TYR A 217 2.40 -11.15 9.08
CA TYR A 217 3.57 -10.73 8.32
C TYR A 217 3.45 -9.29 7.87
N ASP A 218 4.61 -8.65 7.68
CA ASP A 218 4.70 -7.31 7.10
C ASP A 218 4.55 -7.37 5.57
N LEU A 219 3.87 -6.37 5.02
CA LEU A 219 3.84 -6.03 3.61
C LEU A 219 4.35 -4.60 3.47
N ASP A 220 5.47 -4.43 2.79
CA ASP A 220 6.10 -3.15 2.60
C ASP A 220 6.17 -2.83 1.10
N ILE A 221 5.69 -1.64 0.73
CA ILE A 221 5.69 -1.16 -0.65
C ILE A 221 6.55 0.09 -0.71
N PHE A 222 7.53 0.07 -1.59
CA PHE A 222 8.43 1.18 -1.89
C PHE A 222 8.29 1.55 -3.36
N HIS A 223 8.03 2.82 -3.61
CA HIS A 223 7.90 3.38 -4.95
C HIS A 223 8.72 4.66 -5.05
N ALA A 224 9.28 4.93 -6.21
CA ALA A 224 9.93 6.21 -6.51
C ALA A 224 9.46 6.72 -7.87
N GLU A 225 8.96 7.95 -7.90
CA GLU A 225 8.69 8.71 -9.11
C GLU A 225 9.90 9.60 -9.39
N ARG A 226 10.60 9.36 -10.50
CA ARG A 226 11.90 9.98 -10.77
C ARG A 226 12.00 10.75 -12.07
N GLN A 227 10.92 10.76 -12.90
CA GLN A 227 10.98 11.35 -14.23
C GLN A 227 9.68 12.06 -14.61
N THR A 228 9.81 13.23 -15.30
CA THR A 228 8.72 14.16 -15.63
C THR A 228 7.90 13.75 -16.84
N THR A 229 7.20 12.60 -16.86
CA THR A 229 6.27 12.26 -17.96
C THR A 229 5.04 11.46 -17.58
N GLY A 230 4.79 11.21 -16.35
CA GLY A 230 3.64 10.44 -15.86
C GLY A 230 3.96 9.89 -14.49
N SER A 231 2.97 9.45 -13.78
CA SER A 231 3.12 8.76 -12.49
C SER A 231 1.93 7.83 -12.34
N ASN A 232 2.19 6.55 -12.17
CA ASN A 232 1.17 5.53 -12.02
C ASN A 232 1.41 4.72 -10.76
N PHE A 233 0.37 4.59 -9.95
CA PHE A 233 0.42 3.79 -8.72
C PHE A 233 -0.87 3.01 -8.59
N ASN A 234 -0.84 1.74 -8.96
CA ASN A 234 -2.02 0.88 -8.97
C ASN A 234 -1.69 -0.44 -8.32
N PHE A 235 -2.52 -0.89 -7.38
CA PHE A 235 -2.43 -2.25 -6.86
C PHE A 235 -3.80 -2.90 -6.76
N THR A 236 -3.80 -4.22 -6.84
CA THR A 236 -4.97 -5.06 -6.56
C THR A 236 -4.52 -6.22 -5.68
N THR A 237 -5.27 -6.49 -4.63
CA THR A 237 -4.91 -7.52 -3.66
C THR A 237 -6.14 -8.17 -3.02
N SER A 238 -6.02 -9.46 -2.71
CA SER A 238 -6.92 -10.15 -1.79
C SER A 238 -6.36 -10.24 -0.36
N ILE A 239 -5.22 -9.60 -0.10
CA ILE A 239 -4.65 -9.47 1.23
C ILE A 239 -5.49 -8.47 2.05
N ALA A 240 -5.95 -8.87 3.22
CA ALA A 240 -6.60 -7.96 4.17
C ALA A 240 -5.54 -7.10 4.85
N LEU A 241 -5.25 -5.94 4.25
CA LEU A 241 -4.24 -5.00 4.75
C LEU A 241 -4.73 -4.32 6.04
N VAL A 242 -3.82 -4.11 6.97
CA VAL A 242 -4.08 -3.38 8.24
C VAL A 242 -3.03 -2.29 8.36
N ASP A 243 -3.43 -1.10 8.75
CA ASP A 243 -2.45 -0.05 9.03
C ASP A 243 -1.45 -0.52 10.10
N SER A 244 -0.17 -0.52 9.76
CA SER A 244 0.88 -0.69 10.77
C SER A 244 0.97 0.60 11.58
N PRO A 245 1.02 0.54 12.93
CA PRO A 245 1.36 1.72 13.70
C PRO A 245 2.74 2.20 13.27
N ALA A 246 2.85 3.49 12.93
CA ALA A 246 4.11 4.09 12.54
C ALA A 246 5.20 3.73 13.57
N ILE A 247 6.23 3.01 13.15
CA ILE A 247 7.37 2.69 14.01
C ILE A 247 8.09 4.02 14.24
N PRO A 248 8.21 4.50 15.50
CA PRO A 248 8.94 5.73 15.76
C PRO A 248 10.37 5.61 15.23
N GLU A 249 10.76 6.52 14.38
CA GLU A 249 12.12 6.57 13.83
C GLU A 249 13.16 6.48 14.96
N PRO A 250 14.26 5.74 14.79
CA PRO A 250 15.27 5.57 15.83
C PRO A 250 15.77 6.87 16.46
N GLY A 251 15.73 7.97 15.68
CA GLY A 251 16.06 9.32 16.14
C GLY A 251 15.12 9.87 17.22
N MET A 252 13.83 9.56 17.17
CA MET A 252 12.88 10.00 18.21
C MET A 252 13.11 9.28 19.54
N LEU A 253 13.44 8.00 19.53
CA LEU A 253 13.78 7.25 20.74
C LEU A 253 15.09 7.75 21.36
N ALA A 254 16.09 8.12 20.55
CA ALA A 254 17.34 8.72 21.02
C ALA A 254 17.09 10.12 21.62
N LEU A 255 16.26 10.95 21.00
CA LEU A 255 15.88 12.26 21.53
C LEU A 255 15.09 12.17 22.85
N LEU A 256 14.17 11.21 22.96
CA LEU A 256 13.46 10.93 24.21
C LEU A 256 14.43 10.49 25.32
N ALA A 257 15.37 9.60 25.03
CA ALA A 257 16.37 9.16 26.00
C ALA A 257 17.29 10.29 26.47
N ILE A 258 17.70 11.19 25.56
CA ILE A 258 18.50 12.38 25.89
C ILE A 258 17.66 13.37 26.71
N GLY A 259 16.40 13.58 26.35
CA GLY A 259 15.48 14.46 27.08
C GLY A 259 15.27 14.00 28.54
N PHE A 260 14.97 12.73 28.75
CA PHE A 260 14.81 12.17 30.11
C PHE A 260 16.12 12.15 30.89
N GLY A 261 17.26 11.83 30.25
CA GLY A 261 18.58 11.88 30.87
C GLY A 261 18.94 13.31 31.32
N GLY A 262 18.64 14.32 30.52
CA GLY A 262 18.86 15.74 30.84
C GLY A 262 18.06 16.21 32.05
N ILE A 263 16.79 15.80 32.16
CA ILE A 263 15.90 16.14 33.29
C ILE A 263 16.41 15.52 34.60
N LEU A 264 16.85 14.28 34.56
CA LEU A 264 17.37 13.57 35.74
C LEU A 264 18.69 14.21 36.26
N ILE A 265 19.56 14.67 35.37
CA ILE A 265 20.80 15.38 35.73
C ILE A 265 20.50 16.77 36.30
N ALA A 266 19.52 17.50 35.74
CA ALA A 266 19.10 18.80 36.23
C ALA A 266 18.44 18.72 37.63
N GLN A 267 17.67 17.68 37.92
CA GLN A 267 17.08 17.47 39.24
C GLN A 267 18.16 17.14 40.32
N ARG A 268 19.18 16.34 39.99
CA ARG A 268 20.28 16.04 40.93
C ARG A 268 21.13 17.25 41.30
N ARG A 269 21.21 18.26 40.42
CA ARG A 269 21.94 19.52 40.70
C ARG A 269 21.17 20.50 41.58
N LYS A 270 19.87 20.34 41.80
CA LYS A 270 19.05 21.18 42.69
C LYS A 270 18.95 20.62 44.14
N THR A 271 19.41 19.41 44.38
CA THR A 271 19.37 18.73 45.68
C THR A 271 20.76 18.57 46.33
N ALA A 272 21.80 19.15 45.72
CA ALA A 272 23.15 19.32 46.26
C ALA A 272 23.44 20.83 46.39
#